data_9f3effec95e47c0fc8198711e9a1ab12
#
_entry.id   9f3effec95e47c0fc8198711e9a1ab12
#
_cell.length_a   1.000
_cell.length_b   1.000
_cell.length_c   1.000
_cell.angle_alpha   90.00
_cell.angle_beta   90.00
_cell.angle_gamma   90.00
#
_symmetry.space_group_name_H-M   'P 1'
#
loop_
_entity.id
_entity.type
_entity.pdbx_description
1 polymer ?
#
loop_
_entity_poly.entity_id
_entity_poly.type
_entity_poly.pdbx_seq_one_letter_code
_entity_poly.pdbx_strand_id
1 'polypeptide(L)'
;SDDPAMIMYTSGTSSHAKGVMSSHRAMCQAILNLEYFGTLFAMTSPERIGAMMAAGFELTTLMAVPLFHSSGLHAQFLSALRTGRRIVVMYKWDIGQVLDTIATERVTQLSASPAMMLQLFTDPRFDATDTRSLSWIGFGGAGIPGKLIEQVSTKKPLAMAGIGYGLTETNGPATACTGATFDYKPHSNGPQSPIFDIRIVDE
;
A
#
# COMPACT_ATOMS: atom_id res chain seq x y z
N SER A 1 21.06 -14.98 1.29
CA SER A 1 22.45 -14.52 1.48
C SER A 1 22.46 -13.06 1.88
N ASP A 2 23.62 -12.61 2.39
CA ASP A 2 23.87 -11.19 2.69
C ASP A 2 24.52 -10.46 1.50
N ASP A 3 24.65 -11.15 0.36
CA ASP A 3 25.15 -10.55 -0.86
C ASP A 3 24.25 -9.39 -1.32
N PRO A 4 24.84 -8.32 -1.89
CA PRO A 4 24.08 -7.23 -2.47
C PRO A 4 23.11 -7.73 -3.54
N ALA A 5 21.86 -7.31 -3.46
CA ALA A 5 20.81 -7.67 -4.42
C ALA A 5 20.33 -6.48 -5.25
N MET A 6 20.35 -5.28 -4.65
CA MET A 6 19.75 -4.10 -5.26
C MET A 6 20.34 -2.81 -4.67
N ILE A 7 20.36 -1.76 -5.49
CA ILE A 7 20.59 -0.38 -5.04
C ILE A 7 19.38 0.46 -5.48
N MET A 8 18.71 1.09 -4.52
CA MET A 8 17.68 2.10 -4.76
C MET A 8 18.22 3.49 -4.43
N TYR A 9 17.96 4.45 -5.30
CA TYR A 9 18.40 5.82 -5.07
C TYR A 9 17.31 6.65 -4.40
N THR A 10 17.71 7.44 -3.40
CA THR A 10 16.86 8.45 -2.74
C THR A 10 17.39 9.84 -3.08
N SER A 11 16.47 10.83 -3.11
CA SER A 11 16.86 12.23 -3.36
C SER A 11 17.78 12.81 -2.26
N GLY A 12 17.77 12.20 -1.05
CA GLY A 12 18.55 12.63 0.10
C GLY A 12 18.22 14.06 0.56
N THR A 13 18.69 14.42 1.74
CA THR A 13 18.66 15.81 2.26
C THR A 13 19.81 16.67 1.74
N SER A 14 20.81 16.05 1.09
CA SER A 14 21.95 16.68 0.43
C SER A 14 21.72 16.71 -1.09
N SER A 15 22.36 17.63 -1.80
CA SER A 15 22.20 17.84 -3.26
C SER A 15 22.56 16.62 -4.15
N HIS A 16 23.00 15.52 -3.56
CA HIS A 16 23.38 14.30 -4.28
C HIS A 16 22.46 13.14 -3.90
N ALA A 17 22.01 12.38 -4.92
CA ALA A 17 21.28 11.15 -4.72
C ALA A 17 22.13 10.12 -3.96
N LYS A 18 21.54 9.45 -2.98
CA LYS A 18 22.20 8.40 -2.19
C LYS A 18 21.67 7.04 -2.59
N GLY A 19 22.58 6.09 -2.81
CA GLY A 19 22.21 4.70 -3.11
C GLY A 19 22.04 3.91 -1.82
N VAL A 20 20.83 3.37 -1.62
CA VAL A 20 20.53 2.43 -0.53
C VAL A 20 20.74 1.02 -1.06
N MET A 21 21.74 0.33 -0.53
CA MET A 21 22.06 -1.04 -0.90
C MET A 21 21.28 -2.02 -0.02
N SER A 22 20.57 -2.94 -0.65
CA SER A 22 19.82 -4.00 0.01
C SER A 22 20.39 -5.37 -0.33
N SER A 23 20.51 -6.24 0.68
CA SER A 23 20.92 -7.63 0.48
C SER A 23 19.71 -8.49 0.06
N HIS A 24 19.99 -9.67 -0.49
CA HIS A 24 18.93 -10.68 -0.78
C HIS A 24 18.14 -11.02 0.48
N ARG A 25 18.79 -11.15 1.64
CA ARG A 25 18.12 -11.39 2.91
C ARG A 25 17.14 -10.28 3.26
N ALA A 26 17.56 -9.02 3.16
CA ALA A 26 16.74 -7.86 3.48
C ALA A 26 15.51 -7.77 2.55
N MET A 27 15.68 -8.04 1.26
CA MET A 27 14.55 -8.08 0.32
C MET A 27 13.56 -9.20 0.63
N CYS A 28 14.03 -10.42 0.92
CA CYS A 28 13.16 -11.52 1.32
C CYS A 28 12.41 -11.22 2.62
N GLN A 29 13.10 -10.65 3.61
CA GLN A 29 12.47 -10.25 4.87
C GLN A 29 11.41 -9.18 4.66
N ALA A 30 11.62 -8.22 3.76
CA ALA A 30 10.62 -7.20 3.43
C ALA A 30 9.32 -7.83 2.87
N ILE A 31 9.43 -8.83 2.00
CA ILE A 31 8.26 -9.53 1.46
C ILE A 31 7.54 -10.34 2.55
N LEU A 32 8.28 -11.07 3.38
CA LEU A 32 7.69 -11.81 4.51
C LEU A 32 7.04 -10.87 5.53
N ASN A 33 7.60 -9.68 5.73
CA ASN A 33 7.01 -8.66 6.58
C ASN A 33 5.67 -8.14 6.05
N LEU A 34 5.54 -7.97 4.74
CA LEU A 34 4.26 -7.62 4.11
C LEU A 34 3.22 -8.74 4.28
N GLU A 35 3.63 -10.00 4.17
CA GLU A 35 2.76 -11.17 4.45
C GLU A 35 2.32 -11.21 5.93
N TYR A 36 3.24 -10.93 6.85
CA TYR A 36 2.93 -10.81 8.28
C TYR A 36 1.85 -9.75 8.53
N PHE A 37 2.03 -8.54 8.02
CA PHE A 37 1.02 -7.48 8.16
C PHE A 37 -0.31 -7.86 7.49
N GLY A 38 -0.27 -8.46 6.30
CA GLY A 38 -1.47 -8.94 5.61
C GLY A 38 -2.25 -9.94 6.46
N THR A 39 -1.56 -10.90 7.08
CA THR A 39 -2.16 -11.90 7.97
C THR A 39 -2.71 -11.26 9.24
N LEU A 40 -1.93 -10.40 9.89
CA LEU A 40 -2.35 -9.68 11.10
C LEU A 40 -3.66 -8.90 10.85
N PHE A 41 -3.72 -8.16 9.74
CA PHE A 41 -4.89 -7.35 9.41
C PHE A 41 -6.09 -8.20 8.98
N ALA A 42 -5.88 -9.32 8.32
CA ALA A 42 -6.94 -10.27 8.03
C ALA A 42 -7.56 -10.83 9.31
N MET A 43 -6.73 -11.21 10.28
CA MET A 43 -7.20 -11.71 11.58
C MET A 43 -7.94 -10.66 12.41
N THR A 44 -7.57 -9.39 12.31
CA THR A 44 -8.22 -8.29 13.04
C THR A 44 -9.42 -7.69 12.32
N SER A 45 -9.69 -8.09 11.07
CA SER A 45 -10.79 -7.58 10.24
C SER A 45 -11.57 -8.70 9.53
N PRO A 46 -12.07 -9.73 10.26
CA PRO A 46 -12.66 -10.93 9.65
C PRO A 46 -13.91 -10.62 8.81
N GLU A 47 -14.72 -9.62 9.19
CA GLU A 47 -15.89 -9.20 8.42
C GLU A 47 -15.51 -8.68 7.03
N ARG A 48 -14.48 -7.82 6.95
CA ARG A 48 -14.00 -7.27 5.67
C ARG A 48 -13.39 -8.33 4.78
N ILE A 49 -12.63 -9.26 5.36
CA ILE A 49 -12.09 -10.41 4.63
C ILE A 49 -13.23 -11.29 4.13
N GLY A 50 -14.25 -11.55 4.95
CA GLY A 50 -15.44 -12.30 4.54
C GLY A 50 -16.17 -11.64 3.38
N ALA A 51 -16.37 -10.32 3.42
CA ALA A 51 -16.98 -9.55 2.33
C ALA A 51 -16.14 -9.60 1.04
N MET A 52 -14.81 -9.49 1.16
CA MET A 52 -13.91 -9.60 0.01
C MET A 52 -13.95 -10.99 -0.63
N MET A 53 -13.96 -12.05 0.18
CA MET A 53 -14.09 -13.44 -0.30
C MET A 53 -15.44 -13.70 -0.96
N ALA A 54 -16.53 -13.21 -0.35
CA ALA A 54 -17.87 -13.36 -0.87
C ALA A 54 -18.08 -12.62 -2.21
N ALA A 55 -17.38 -11.53 -2.44
CA ALA A 55 -17.41 -10.79 -3.69
C ALA A 55 -16.80 -11.58 -4.87
N GLY A 56 -15.88 -12.52 -4.61
CA GLY A 56 -15.37 -13.48 -5.59
C GLY A 56 -14.52 -12.89 -6.72
N PHE A 57 -14.01 -11.66 -6.57
CA PHE A 57 -13.12 -11.05 -7.57
C PHE A 57 -11.73 -11.67 -7.53
N GLU A 58 -11.15 -11.87 -8.72
CA GLU A 58 -9.73 -12.25 -8.84
C GLU A 58 -8.84 -11.17 -8.21
N LEU A 59 -7.87 -11.59 -7.40
CA LEU A 59 -6.97 -10.64 -6.75
C LEU A 59 -6.11 -9.92 -7.78
N THR A 60 -6.41 -8.66 -8.03
CA THR A 60 -5.79 -7.81 -9.05
C THR A 60 -5.21 -6.56 -8.42
N THR A 61 -3.92 -6.35 -8.61
CA THR A 61 -3.20 -5.15 -8.14
C THR A 61 -3.03 -4.16 -9.28
N LEU A 62 -3.49 -2.92 -9.12
CA LEU A 62 -3.16 -1.82 -10.02
C LEU A 62 -1.87 -1.14 -9.53
N MET A 63 -0.82 -1.27 -10.33
CA MET A 63 0.47 -0.63 -10.07
C MET A 63 0.49 0.80 -10.62
N ALA A 64 0.28 1.77 -9.73
CA ALA A 64 0.33 3.19 -10.04
C ALA A 64 1.58 3.88 -9.46
N VAL A 65 2.46 3.12 -8.79
CA VAL A 65 3.70 3.62 -8.19
C VAL A 65 4.89 2.99 -8.92
N PRO A 66 5.93 3.81 -9.26
CA PRO A 66 7.08 3.32 -10.02
C PRO A 66 7.90 2.25 -9.29
N LEU A 67 8.50 1.34 -10.06
CA LEU A 67 9.36 0.27 -9.53
C LEU A 67 10.67 0.77 -8.89
N PHE A 68 11.07 2.01 -9.12
CA PHE A 68 12.23 2.61 -8.46
C PHE A 68 11.92 3.11 -7.03
N HIS A 69 10.71 2.89 -6.53
CA HIS A 69 10.34 3.08 -5.12
C HIS A 69 10.04 1.74 -4.45
N SER A 70 10.42 1.59 -3.19
CA SER A 70 10.15 0.37 -2.40
C SER A 70 8.66 0.01 -2.33
N SER A 71 7.78 1.01 -2.28
CA SER A 71 6.33 0.82 -2.33
C SER A 71 5.83 0.24 -3.67
N GLY A 72 6.47 0.57 -4.78
CA GLY A 72 6.17 -0.04 -6.09
C GLY A 72 6.78 -1.43 -6.21
N LEU A 73 8.10 -1.54 -5.97
CA LEU A 73 8.82 -2.80 -6.16
C LEU A 73 8.42 -3.86 -5.13
N HIS A 74 8.59 -3.58 -3.83
CA HIS A 74 8.37 -4.60 -2.80
C HIS A 74 6.88 -4.78 -2.49
N ALA A 75 6.17 -3.69 -2.17
CA ALA A 75 4.81 -3.80 -1.65
C ALA A 75 3.75 -4.09 -2.73
N GLN A 76 4.01 -3.75 -3.99
CA GLN A 76 3.07 -4.03 -5.07
C GLN A 76 3.59 -5.15 -5.98
N PHE A 77 4.72 -4.99 -6.66
CA PHE A 77 5.17 -5.93 -7.67
C PHE A 77 5.60 -7.28 -7.09
N LEU A 78 6.62 -7.31 -6.22
CA LEU A 78 7.14 -8.56 -5.65
C LEU A 78 6.11 -9.27 -4.76
N SER A 79 5.34 -8.50 -4.00
CA SER A 79 4.24 -9.05 -3.18
C SER A 79 3.16 -9.69 -4.06
N ALA A 80 2.78 -9.05 -5.17
CA ALA A 80 1.80 -9.62 -6.10
C ALA A 80 2.31 -10.90 -6.77
N LEU A 81 3.57 -10.93 -7.21
CA LEU A 81 4.20 -12.14 -7.75
C LEU A 81 4.23 -13.27 -6.70
N ARG A 82 4.62 -12.96 -5.48
CA ARG A 82 4.70 -13.92 -4.37
C ARG A 82 3.35 -14.54 -4.03
N THR A 83 2.27 -13.77 -4.13
CA THR A 83 0.92 -14.20 -3.77
C THR A 83 0.07 -14.63 -4.97
N GLY A 84 0.64 -14.67 -6.18
CA GLY A 84 -0.05 -15.09 -7.39
C GLY A 84 -1.16 -14.15 -7.85
N ARG A 85 -1.04 -12.84 -7.56
CA ARG A 85 -2.01 -11.84 -7.98
C ARG A 85 -1.80 -11.40 -9.42
N ARG A 86 -2.89 -11.10 -10.10
CA ARG A 86 -2.83 -10.43 -11.39
C ARG A 86 -2.32 -8.99 -11.21
N ILE A 87 -1.45 -8.54 -12.10
CA ILE A 87 -0.85 -7.20 -12.06
C ILE A 87 -1.29 -6.45 -13.31
N VAL A 88 -1.88 -5.27 -13.09
CA VAL A 88 -2.17 -4.28 -14.13
C VAL A 88 -1.23 -3.10 -13.92
N VAL A 89 -0.44 -2.75 -14.94
CA VAL A 89 0.58 -1.70 -14.85
C VAL A 89 0.07 -0.43 -15.52
N MET A 90 0.16 0.69 -14.81
CA MET A 90 -0.17 2.01 -15.33
C MET A 90 1.10 2.78 -15.68
N TYR A 91 1.15 3.38 -16.87
CA TYR A 91 2.30 4.17 -17.29
C TYR A 91 2.39 5.51 -16.56
N LYS A 92 1.25 6.18 -16.38
CA LYS A 92 1.17 7.51 -15.76
C LYS A 92 -0.14 7.64 -15.01
N TRP A 93 -0.12 8.30 -13.84
CA TRP A 93 -1.31 8.58 -13.07
C TRP A 93 -2.24 9.53 -13.84
N ASP A 94 -3.43 9.06 -14.14
CA ASP A 94 -4.56 9.82 -14.69
C ASP A 94 -5.84 9.27 -14.08
N ILE A 95 -6.65 10.13 -13.48
CA ILE A 95 -7.83 9.71 -12.70
C ILE A 95 -8.85 8.99 -13.59
N GLY A 96 -9.07 9.46 -14.82
CA GLY A 96 -9.99 8.80 -15.75
C GLY A 96 -9.53 7.40 -16.08
N GLN A 97 -8.25 7.23 -16.45
CA GLN A 97 -7.68 5.91 -16.71
C GLN A 97 -7.69 4.99 -15.48
N VAL A 98 -7.44 5.53 -14.27
CA VAL A 98 -7.52 4.76 -13.02
C VAL A 98 -8.94 4.22 -12.82
N LEU A 99 -9.95 5.06 -12.95
CA LEU A 99 -11.36 4.68 -12.79
C LEU A 99 -11.79 3.65 -13.84
N ASP A 100 -11.47 3.90 -15.10
CA ASP A 100 -11.75 2.96 -16.19
C ASP A 100 -11.07 1.61 -15.95
N THR A 101 -9.80 1.62 -15.53
CA THR A 101 -9.04 0.41 -15.21
C THR A 101 -9.65 -0.34 -14.02
N ILE A 102 -10.06 0.36 -12.96
CA ILE A 102 -10.73 -0.28 -11.81
C ILE A 102 -11.98 -1.02 -12.26
N ALA A 103 -12.80 -0.39 -13.10
CA ALA A 103 -14.05 -0.97 -13.57
C ALA A 103 -13.84 -2.13 -14.55
N THR A 104 -12.98 -1.96 -15.56
CA THR A 104 -12.79 -2.94 -16.64
C THR A 104 -11.95 -4.13 -16.20
N GLU A 105 -10.87 -3.90 -15.44
CA GLU A 105 -9.94 -4.93 -14.97
C GLU A 105 -10.32 -5.51 -13.60
N ARG A 106 -11.42 -5.04 -13.00
CA ARG A 106 -11.88 -5.50 -11.68
C ARG A 106 -10.77 -5.41 -10.62
N VAL A 107 -10.06 -4.28 -10.58
CA VAL A 107 -8.96 -4.05 -9.64
C VAL A 107 -9.44 -4.24 -8.20
N THR A 108 -8.75 -5.10 -7.45
CA THR A 108 -9.08 -5.34 -6.03
C THR A 108 -8.16 -4.59 -5.08
N GLN A 109 -6.97 -4.22 -5.52
CA GLN A 109 -5.98 -3.51 -4.70
C GLN A 109 -5.39 -2.32 -5.44
N LEU A 110 -5.42 -1.16 -4.78
CA LEU A 110 -4.75 0.06 -5.22
C LEU A 110 -4.02 0.70 -4.03
N SER A 111 -2.74 0.98 -4.21
CA SER A 111 -1.93 1.71 -3.22
C SER A 111 -1.18 2.84 -3.92
N ALA A 112 -1.31 4.05 -3.36
CA ALA A 112 -0.67 5.25 -3.90
C ALA A 112 -0.41 6.28 -2.79
N SER A 113 0.18 7.43 -3.16
CA SER A 113 0.36 8.52 -2.21
C SER A 113 -1.00 9.09 -1.76
N PRO A 114 -1.11 9.64 -0.53
CA PRO A 114 -2.34 10.25 -0.05
C PRO A 114 -2.88 11.34 -0.98
N ALA A 115 -2.02 12.12 -1.62
CA ALA A 115 -2.42 13.16 -2.58
C ALA A 115 -3.11 12.57 -3.82
N MET A 116 -2.55 11.50 -4.40
CA MET A 116 -3.15 10.79 -5.53
C MET A 116 -4.50 10.18 -5.15
N MET A 117 -4.57 9.55 -3.99
CA MET A 117 -5.80 8.93 -3.50
C MET A 117 -6.87 9.96 -3.15
N LEU A 118 -6.48 11.12 -2.59
CA LEU A 118 -7.43 12.21 -2.36
C LEU A 118 -8.04 12.72 -3.67
N GLN A 119 -7.23 12.90 -4.72
CA GLN A 119 -7.74 13.26 -6.04
C GLN A 119 -8.75 12.22 -6.55
N LEU A 120 -8.42 10.93 -6.45
CA LEU A 120 -9.30 9.84 -6.90
C LEU A 120 -10.63 9.83 -6.15
N PHE A 121 -10.60 9.86 -4.80
CA PHE A 121 -11.81 9.75 -3.98
C PHE A 121 -12.67 11.02 -3.96
N THR A 122 -12.13 12.17 -4.35
CA THR A 122 -12.89 13.42 -4.49
C THR A 122 -13.35 13.71 -5.91
N ASP A 123 -12.91 12.93 -6.91
CA ASP A 123 -13.39 13.07 -8.28
C ASP A 123 -14.86 12.62 -8.38
N PRO A 124 -15.75 13.43 -8.96
CA PRO A 124 -17.17 13.08 -9.06
C PRO A 124 -17.43 11.82 -9.89
N ARG A 125 -16.53 11.44 -10.78
CA ARG A 125 -16.64 10.20 -11.57
C ARG A 125 -16.47 8.94 -10.72
N PHE A 126 -15.82 9.04 -9.54
CA PHE A 126 -15.65 7.89 -8.65
C PHE A 126 -17.01 7.25 -8.27
N ASP A 127 -18.00 8.08 -7.94
CA ASP A 127 -19.32 7.61 -7.52
C ASP A 127 -20.16 7.04 -8.68
N ALA A 128 -19.83 7.43 -9.91
CA ALA A 128 -20.44 6.92 -11.15
C ALA A 128 -19.75 5.67 -11.72
N THR A 129 -18.57 5.31 -11.19
CA THR A 129 -17.76 4.19 -11.67
C THR A 129 -18.04 2.92 -10.87
N ASP A 130 -18.05 1.76 -11.52
CA ASP A 130 -18.12 0.47 -10.83
C ASP A 130 -16.80 0.17 -10.11
N THR A 131 -16.72 0.55 -8.86
CA THR A 131 -15.56 0.30 -7.98
C THR A 131 -15.79 -0.84 -6.99
N ARG A 132 -16.80 -1.70 -7.17
CA ARG A 132 -17.17 -2.76 -6.22
C ARG A 132 -16.04 -3.73 -5.94
N SER A 133 -15.18 -3.99 -6.94
CA SER A 133 -14.01 -4.85 -6.80
C SER A 133 -12.94 -4.28 -5.87
N LEU A 134 -12.81 -2.95 -5.76
CA LEU A 134 -11.76 -2.28 -4.98
C LEU A 134 -11.99 -2.49 -3.47
N SER A 135 -11.27 -3.44 -2.90
CA SER A 135 -11.40 -3.92 -1.53
C SER A 135 -10.17 -3.69 -0.66
N TRP A 136 -9.01 -3.37 -1.26
CA TRP A 136 -7.78 -3.05 -0.53
C TRP A 136 -7.22 -1.70 -0.99
N ILE A 137 -7.09 -0.75 -0.05
CA ILE A 137 -6.73 0.64 -0.32
C ILE A 137 -5.53 1.02 0.57
N GLY A 138 -4.34 1.14 -0.04
CA GLY A 138 -3.11 1.45 0.68
C GLY A 138 -2.68 2.91 0.53
N PHE A 139 -2.18 3.48 1.62
CA PHE A 139 -1.55 4.80 1.63
C PHE A 139 -0.11 4.68 2.10
N GLY A 140 0.77 5.54 1.58
CA GLY A 140 2.16 5.57 2.04
C GLY A 140 2.93 6.76 1.51
N GLY A 141 4.09 7.01 2.09
CA GLY A 141 5.01 8.07 1.68
C GLY A 141 4.70 9.46 2.23
N ALA A 142 3.53 9.68 2.85
CA ALA A 142 3.15 10.93 3.51
C ALA A 142 2.01 10.69 4.50
N GLY A 143 1.76 11.67 5.38
CA GLY A 143 0.60 11.65 6.29
C GLY A 143 -0.73 11.72 5.53
N ILE A 144 -1.77 11.10 6.07
CA ILE A 144 -3.11 11.05 5.47
C ILE A 144 -3.92 12.28 5.90
N PRO A 145 -4.44 13.08 4.95
CA PRO A 145 -5.39 14.15 5.29
C PRO A 145 -6.71 13.59 5.85
N GLY A 146 -7.27 14.24 6.88
CA GLY A 146 -8.55 13.83 7.48
C GLY A 146 -9.68 13.70 6.45
N LYS A 147 -9.74 14.59 5.45
CA LYS A 147 -10.70 14.52 4.35
C LYS A 147 -10.60 13.21 3.55
N LEU A 148 -9.39 12.68 3.35
CA LEU A 148 -9.23 11.40 2.65
C LEU A 148 -9.76 10.24 3.50
N ILE A 149 -9.50 10.26 4.81
CA ILE A 149 -10.03 9.24 5.74
C ILE A 149 -11.56 9.22 5.65
N GLU A 150 -12.19 10.40 5.75
CA GLU A 150 -13.66 10.55 5.63
C GLU A 150 -14.20 10.00 4.30
N GLN A 151 -13.59 10.39 3.18
CA GLN A 151 -14.02 9.93 1.85
C GLN A 151 -13.93 8.41 1.71
N VAL A 152 -12.84 7.82 2.16
CA VAL A 152 -12.65 6.37 2.08
C VAL A 152 -13.62 5.63 2.99
N SER A 153 -13.79 6.07 4.24
CA SER A 153 -14.73 5.46 5.19
C SER A 153 -16.18 5.52 4.70
N THR A 154 -16.56 6.63 4.04
CA THR A 154 -17.91 6.80 3.50
C THR A 154 -18.14 5.96 2.25
N LYS A 155 -17.22 6.02 1.27
CA LYS A 155 -17.41 5.40 -0.04
C LYS A 155 -17.06 3.91 -0.06
N LYS A 156 -16.17 3.47 0.81
CA LYS A 156 -15.62 2.09 0.86
C LYS A 156 -15.53 1.55 2.30
N PRO A 157 -16.65 1.50 3.05
CA PRO A 157 -16.65 1.17 4.49
C PRO A 157 -16.13 -0.25 4.79
N LEU A 158 -16.27 -1.17 3.84
CA LEU A 158 -15.79 -2.56 3.98
C LEU A 158 -14.42 -2.79 3.33
N ALA A 159 -13.75 -1.76 2.80
CA ALA A 159 -12.42 -1.93 2.26
C ALA A 159 -11.37 -2.04 3.37
N MET A 160 -10.32 -2.80 3.10
CA MET A 160 -9.10 -2.87 3.90
C MET A 160 -8.26 -1.61 3.63
N ALA A 161 -8.70 -0.47 4.15
CA ALA A 161 -7.97 0.79 4.04
C ALA A 161 -6.88 0.90 5.11
N GLY A 162 -5.71 1.44 4.76
CA GLY A 162 -4.63 1.57 5.74
C GLY A 162 -3.38 2.25 5.25
N ILE A 163 -2.49 2.53 6.21
CA ILE A 163 -1.20 3.19 5.99
C ILE A 163 -0.05 2.33 6.50
N GLY A 164 1.11 2.47 5.86
CA GLY A 164 2.39 1.97 6.36
C GLY A 164 3.42 3.09 6.41
N TYR A 165 4.24 3.10 7.47
CA TYR A 165 5.41 3.94 7.58
C TYR A 165 6.67 3.10 7.39
N GLY A 166 7.55 3.57 6.52
CA GLY A 166 8.83 2.96 6.23
C GLY A 166 9.70 3.86 5.37
N LEU A 167 10.92 3.44 5.15
CA LEU A 167 11.94 4.13 4.38
C LEU A 167 12.45 3.22 3.26
N THR A 168 13.20 3.76 2.32
CA THR A 168 13.94 2.95 1.35
C THR A 168 14.92 2.02 2.07
N GLU A 169 15.54 2.51 3.14
CA GLU A 169 16.50 1.79 3.99
C GLU A 169 15.86 0.62 4.75
N THR A 170 14.55 0.63 4.97
CA THR A 170 13.80 -0.48 5.59
C THR A 170 13.21 -1.46 4.57
N ASN A 171 13.38 -1.21 3.27
CA ASN A 171 12.80 -1.98 2.16
C ASN A 171 11.27 -2.10 2.18
N GLY A 172 10.59 -1.33 3.00
CA GLY A 172 9.13 -1.39 3.14
C GLY A 172 8.66 -0.86 4.48
N PRO A 173 7.41 -1.18 4.89
CA PRO A 173 6.85 -0.65 6.11
C PRO A 173 7.48 -1.27 7.36
N ALA A 174 7.95 -0.41 8.26
CA ALA A 174 8.38 -0.79 9.61
C ALA A 174 7.19 -0.82 10.58
N THR A 175 6.18 0.02 10.34
CA THR A 175 4.88 -0.01 11.02
C THR A 175 3.76 0.02 10.01
N ALA A 176 2.60 -0.53 10.35
CA ALA A 176 1.41 -0.43 9.52
C ALA A 176 0.13 -0.57 10.36
N CYS A 177 -0.96 0.02 9.88
CA CYS A 177 -2.31 -0.27 10.33
C CYS A 177 -3.26 -0.31 9.13
N THR A 178 -4.21 -1.26 9.14
CA THR A 178 -5.15 -1.47 8.04
C THR A 178 -6.45 -2.08 8.58
N GLY A 179 -7.57 -1.80 7.92
CA GLY A 179 -8.88 -2.31 8.32
C GLY A 179 -9.28 -1.83 9.70
N ALA A 180 -9.72 -2.71 10.57
CA ALA A 180 -10.20 -2.36 11.91
C ALA A 180 -9.15 -1.62 12.76
N THR A 181 -7.86 -1.93 12.59
CA THR A 181 -6.79 -1.22 13.31
C THR A 181 -6.61 0.22 12.81
N PHE A 182 -6.82 0.46 11.52
CA PHE A 182 -6.82 1.80 10.93
C PHE A 182 -8.03 2.61 11.38
N ASP A 183 -9.23 2.02 11.39
CA ASP A 183 -10.44 2.70 11.85
C ASP A 183 -10.36 3.10 13.32
N TYR A 184 -9.79 2.23 14.15
CA TYR A 184 -9.62 2.51 15.58
C TYR A 184 -8.72 3.72 15.83
N LYS A 185 -7.67 3.91 15.02
CA LYS A 185 -6.72 5.01 15.20
C LYS A 185 -6.14 5.50 13.86
N PRO A 186 -6.95 6.19 13.03
CA PRO A 186 -6.61 6.51 11.63
C PRO A 186 -5.44 7.50 11.45
N HIS A 187 -5.00 8.16 12.51
CA HIS A 187 -3.82 9.03 12.51
C HIS A 187 -2.56 8.35 13.05
N SER A 188 -2.63 7.05 13.36
CA SER A 188 -1.47 6.24 13.76
C SER A 188 -0.89 5.51 12.56
N ASN A 189 0.44 5.36 12.53
CA ASN A 189 1.09 4.46 11.59
C ASN A 189 1.03 2.98 12.02
N GLY A 190 0.35 2.68 13.13
CA GLY A 190 0.13 1.32 13.61
C GLY A 190 1.30 0.74 14.42
N PRO A 191 1.19 -0.54 14.82
CA PRO A 191 2.24 -1.23 15.55
C PRO A 191 3.47 -1.47 14.68
N GLN A 192 4.62 -1.58 15.33
CA GLN A 192 5.86 -1.99 14.67
C GLN A 192 5.80 -3.47 14.26
N SER A 193 6.48 -3.78 13.18
CA SER A 193 6.75 -5.15 12.79
C SER A 193 7.77 -5.82 13.73
N PRO A 194 7.66 -7.14 13.98
CA PRO A 194 8.60 -7.87 14.85
C PRO A 194 10.06 -7.85 14.40
N ILE A 195 10.33 -7.52 13.13
CA ILE A 195 11.70 -7.47 12.58
C ILE A 195 12.36 -6.11 12.72
N PHE A 196 11.67 -5.12 13.28
CA PHE A 196 12.20 -3.76 13.48
C PHE A 196 12.25 -3.37 14.94
N ASP A 197 13.29 -2.62 15.29
CA ASP A 197 13.44 -1.98 16.58
C ASP A 197 13.26 -0.46 16.40
N ILE A 198 12.20 0.11 16.95
CA ILE A 198 11.83 1.52 16.75
C ILE A 198 11.96 2.25 18.08
N ARG A 199 12.67 3.38 18.06
CA ARG A 199 12.81 4.28 19.20
C ARG A 199 12.33 5.67 18.83
N ILE A 200 11.56 6.27 19.72
CA ILE A 200 11.23 7.69 19.67
C ILE A 200 12.22 8.38 20.59
N VAL A 201 12.94 9.35 20.05
CA VAL A 201 13.97 10.10 20.78
C VAL A 201 13.65 11.58 20.69
N ASP A 202 14.01 12.33 21.72
CA ASP A 202 13.99 13.80 21.69
C ASP A 202 15.15 14.30 20.82
N GLU A 203 15.01 15.50 20.21
CA GLU A 203 16.05 16.16 19.41
C GLU A 203 17.24 16.63 20.28
#